data_e25dcd59d77ed29dffde5973c948b751
#
_entry.id   e25dcd59d77ed29dffde5973c948b751
#
_cell.length_a   1.000
_cell.length_b   1.000
_cell.length_c   1.000
_cell.angle_alpha   90.00
_cell.angle_beta   90.00
_cell.angle_gamma   90.00
#
_symmetry.space_group_name_H-M   'P 1'
#
loop_
_entity.id
_entity.type
_entity.pdbx_description
1 polymer ?
#
loop_
_entity_poly.entity_id
_entity_poly.type
_entity_poly.pdbx_seq_one_letter_code
_entity_poly.pdbx_strand_id
1 'polypeptide(L)'
;MLDEASQFEQQVRNGLLLDSEMLLDDLIDRWFEQYGNKQLKQKTLYDYKLLRPRITAAMGGLKVRDIRPAHIMAFFDNLEEAGIRQDSTYTASPALLKLLPKGKRAKVRQAAGIGEETMRGLCSGKPVSRKTAEKVSSAAGLAFSKAFAEHRKGDGKLSGNSTLHYYAFLSSVFKKGVQWGVIAENPCARAERPKASEIDVQILDEEGIARLMEALEDAPAQLSVIVQLALLTGARRGEICGLRWSDIDLDAGTISINRTVQYISGSGIVFNSPKTRKSKRCLKIGADCVELLREYRQHQITEKLRIGSEWVRKVTLENGKQVTNDLLFTKWNGEPIDPNTVTSWFPGFLEAHNLPAVHFHSLRHSCASLLIAAHAPITTVSQRLGHSQTSTTLNFYASAIQSADAAAADALESVIHVRTRKQA
;
A
#
# COMPACT_ATOMS: atom_id res chain seq x y z
N MET A 1 -13.23 17.79 50.45
CA MET A 1 -12.15 18.82 50.49
C MET A 1 -10.76 18.23 50.84
N LEU A 2 -10.57 17.53 51.99
CA LEU A 2 -9.24 16.94 52.31
C LEU A 2 -8.85 15.80 51.35
N ASP A 3 -9.78 14.96 50.92
CA ASP A 3 -9.58 13.87 49.94
C ASP A 3 -9.23 14.42 48.55
N GLU A 4 -9.90 15.48 48.12
CA GLU A 4 -9.65 16.12 46.83
C GLU A 4 -8.29 16.82 46.78
N ALA A 5 -7.91 17.46 47.87
CA ALA A 5 -6.57 18.08 48.00
C ALA A 5 -5.47 17.02 48.01
N SER A 6 -5.67 15.89 48.68
CA SER A 6 -4.71 14.78 48.69
C SER A 6 -4.60 14.09 47.29
N GLN A 7 -5.71 13.93 46.59
CA GLN A 7 -5.70 13.44 45.22
C GLN A 7 -5.02 14.42 44.25
N PHE A 8 -5.24 15.72 44.45
CA PHE A 8 -4.57 16.78 43.68
C PHE A 8 -3.05 16.78 43.89
N GLU A 9 -2.61 16.72 45.19
CA GLU A 9 -1.16 16.62 45.46
C GLU A 9 -0.54 15.36 44.85
N GLN A 10 -1.24 14.25 44.89
CA GLN A 10 -0.75 12.99 44.31
C GLN A 10 -0.69 13.04 42.76
N GLN A 11 -1.64 13.74 42.12
CA GLN A 11 -1.62 13.99 40.67
C GLN A 11 -0.49 14.92 40.26
N VAL A 12 -0.23 16.00 41.02
CA VAL A 12 0.88 16.93 40.80
C VAL A 12 2.23 16.23 41.02
N ARG A 13 2.37 15.42 42.08
CA ARG A 13 3.57 14.60 42.33
C ARG A 13 3.83 13.59 41.22
N ASN A 14 2.78 13.08 40.59
CA ASN A 14 2.88 12.14 39.44
C ASN A 14 3.16 12.85 38.09
N GLY A 15 3.41 14.17 38.10
CA GLY A 15 3.72 14.96 36.90
C GLY A 15 2.53 15.08 35.92
N LEU A 16 1.29 14.84 36.37
CA LEU A 16 0.10 15.09 35.60
C LEU A 16 -0.09 16.59 35.42
N LEU A 17 0.16 17.08 34.21
CA LEU A 17 -0.27 18.41 33.81
C LEU A 17 -1.80 18.39 33.75
N LEU A 18 -2.44 19.07 34.73
CA LEU A 18 -3.90 19.19 34.78
C LEU A 18 -4.40 20.19 33.73
N ASP A 19 -4.12 19.93 32.47
CA ASP A 19 -4.80 20.61 31.39
C ASP A 19 -6.17 19.92 31.19
N SER A 20 -7.00 20.10 32.23
CA SER A 20 -8.29 19.43 32.33
C SER A 20 -9.28 19.85 31.25
N GLU A 21 -8.97 20.87 30.48
CA GLU A 21 -9.85 21.45 29.47
C GLU A 21 -9.42 21.14 28.04
N MET A 22 -8.25 20.50 27.83
CA MET A 22 -7.76 20.17 26.49
C MET A 22 -8.73 19.29 25.73
N LEU A 23 -9.08 19.70 24.53
CA LEU A 23 -9.94 18.93 23.62
C LEU A 23 -9.12 17.86 22.88
N LEU A 24 -9.80 16.84 22.38
CA LEU A 24 -9.13 15.79 21.58
C LEU A 24 -8.46 16.37 20.32
N ASP A 25 -9.10 17.34 19.67
CA ASP A 25 -8.50 18.00 18.51
C ASP A 25 -7.19 18.73 18.84
N ASP A 26 -7.12 19.40 20.00
CA ASP A 26 -5.90 20.08 20.46
C ASP A 26 -4.79 19.07 20.76
N LEU A 27 -5.14 17.93 21.37
CA LEU A 27 -4.18 16.85 21.62
C LEU A 27 -3.68 16.24 20.30
N ILE A 28 -4.56 16.07 19.28
CA ILE A 28 -4.17 15.60 17.96
C ILE A 28 -3.24 16.60 17.27
N ASP A 29 -3.52 17.91 17.36
CA ASP A 29 -2.64 18.95 16.79
C ASP A 29 -1.27 18.94 17.45
N ARG A 30 -1.24 18.92 18.78
CA ARG A 30 0.01 18.78 19.56
C ARG A 30 0.77 17.50 19.19
N TRP A 31 0.05 16.38 18.97
CA TRP A 31 0.64 15.12 18.54
C TRP A 31 1.29 15.25 17.15
N PHE A 32 0.63 15.91 16.17
CA PHE A 32 1.21 16.15 14.85
C PHE A 32 2.46 17.04 14.95
N GLU A 33 2.42 18.12 15.71
CA GLU A 33 3.51 19.09 15.82
C GLU A 33 4.73 18.53 16.56
N GLN A 34 4.51 17.94 17.72
CA GLN A 34 5.60 17.53 18.60
C GLN A 34 6.16 16.14 18.30
N TYR A 35 5.34 15.25 17.72
CA TYR A 35 5.73 13.87 17.46
C TYR A 35 5.58 13.47 15.99
N GLY A 36 4.41 13.58 15.41
CA GLY A 36 4.11 13.04 14.09
C GLY A 36 5.05 13.57 13.01
N ASN A 37 5.15 14.89 12.87
CA ASN A 37 5.99 15.54 11.85
C ASN A 37 7.49 15.25 12.02
N LYS A 38 7.95 14.92 13.24
CA LYS A 38 9.37 14.70 13.54
C LYS A 38 9.79 13.23 13.44
N GLN A 39 8.88 12.30 13.73
CA GLN A 39 9.23 10.89 13.93
C GLN A 39 8.64 9.94 12.89
N LEU A 40 7.55 10.34 12.21
CA LEU A 40 6.87 9.45 11.29
C LEU A 40 7.32 9.67 9.84
N LYS A 41 7.27 8.59 9.06
CA LYS A 41 7.45 8.69 7.61
C LYS A 41 6.31 9.48 6.98
N GLN A 42 6.61 10.25 5.95
CA GLN A 42 5.65 11.11 5.24
C GLN A 42 4.35 10.40 4.84
N LYS A 43 4.42 9.16 4.37
CA LYS A 43 3.22 8.38 4.00
C LYS A 43 2.33 8.09 5.20
N THR A 44 2.90 7.67 6.34
CA THR A 44 2.13 7.41 7.57
C THR A 44 1.47 8.70 8.08
N LEU A 45 2.22 9.80 8.02
CA LEU A 45 1.71 11.12 8.40
C LEU A 45 0.55 11.54 7.50
N TYR A 46 0.70 11.35 6.18
CA TYR A 46 -0.36 11.62 5.22
C TYR A 46 -1.61 10.77 5.50
N ASP A 47 -1.44 9.46 5.74
CA ASP A 47 -2.55 8.56 6.03
C ASP A 47 -3.28 8.97 7.32
N TYR A 48 -2.57 9.32 8.39
CA TYR A 48 -3.19 9.79 9.63
C TYR A 48 -3.93 11.13 9.45
N LYS A 49 -3.40 12.04 8.63
CA LYS A 49 -4.13 13.27 8.26
C LYS A 49 -5.47 12.98 7.54
N LEU A 50 -5.54 11.91 6.74
CA LEU A 50 -6.79 11.48 6.10
C LEU A 50 -7.80 10.87 7.08
N LEU A 51 -7.34 10.25 8.19
CA LEU A 51 -8.21 9.69 9.22
C LEU A 51 -8.81 10.77 10.14
N ARG A 52 -8.07 11.85 10.38
CA ARG A 52 -8.42 12.92 11.33
C ARG A 52 -9.85 13.45 11.17
N PRO A 53 -10.35 13.84 9.98
CA PRO A 53 -11.65 14.51 9.85
C PRO A 53 -12.83 13.74 10.45
N ARG A 54 -12.82 12.40 10.36
CA ARG A 54 -13.87 11.58 10.99
C ARG A 54 -13.75 11.52 12.50
N ILE A 55 -12.52 11.49 13.03
CA ILE A 55 -12.28 11.52 14.47
C ILE A 55 -12.73 12.86 15.04
N THR A 56 -12.33 13.98 14.40
CA THR A 56 -12.75 15.32 14.75
C THR A 56 -14.28 15.46 14.77
N ALA A 57 -14.95 14.98 13.72
CA ALA A 57 -16.42 15.06 13.65
C ALA A 57 -17.13 14.24 14.74
N ALA A 58 -16.55 13.12 15.16
CA ALA A 58 -17.14 12.25 16.16
C ALA A 58 -16.81 12.64 17.61
N MET A 59 -15.57 13.04 17.88
CA MET A 59 -15.06 13.18 19.24
C MET A 59 -14.13 14.39 19.42
N GLY A 60 -13.82 15.16 18.39
CA GLY A 60 -12.82 16.23 18.43
C GLY A 60 -13.08 17.29 19.51
N GLY A 61 -14.37 17.61 19.73
CA GLY A 61 -14.81 18.56 20.76
C GLY A 61 -14.93 18.01 22.19
N LEU A 62 -14.63 16.73 22.40
CA LEU A 62 -14.67 16.16 23.77
C LEU A 62 -13.36 16.52 24.51
N LYS A 63 -13.50 16.82 25.80
CA LYS A 63 -12.34 16.96 26.69
C LYS A 63 -11.62 15.62 26.81
N VAL A 64 -10.30 15.61 26.66
CA VAL A 64 -9.52 14.37 26.62
C VAL A 64 -9.73 13.53 27.89
N ARG A 65 -9.86 14.19 29.06
CA ARG A 65 -10.12 13.54 30.36
C ARG A 65 -11.44 12.78 30.42
N ASP A 66 -12.44 13.21 29.62
CA ASP A 66 -13.81 12.64 29.65
C ASP A 66 -13.97 11.51 28.64
N ILE A 67 -12.97 11.27 27.77
CA ILE A 67 -13.02 10.20 26.79
C ILE A 67 -12.81 8.85 27.50
N ARG A 68 -13.84 8.02 27.44
CA ARG A 68 -13.90 6.68 28.04
C ARG A 68 -13.75 5.60 26.95
N PRO A 69 -13.38 4.36 27.30
CA PRO A 69 -13.37 3.23 26.37
C PRO A 69 -14.68 3.08 25.59
N ALA A 70 -15.84 3.35 26.23
CA ALA A 70 -17.16 3.29 25.58
C ALA A 70 -17.27 4.26 24.38
N HIS A 71 -16.71 5.48 24.47
CA HIS A 71 -16.70 6.43 23.34
C HIS A 71 -15.88 5.90 22.18
N ILE A 72 -14.74 5.26 22.47
CA ILE A 72 -13.86 4.65 21.48
C ILE A 72 -14.56 3.49 20.78
N MET A 73 -15.25 2.62 21.53
CA MET A 73 -16.01 1.50 20.98
C MET A 73 -17.18 1.98 20.12
N ALA A 74 -17.98 2.94 20.62
CA ALA A 74 -19.09 3.52 19.85
C ALA A 74 -18.60 4.19 18.53
N PHE A 75 -17.41 4.81 18.54
CA PHE A 75 -16.82 5.34 17.33
C PHE A 75 -16.46 4.22 16.33
N PHE A 76 -15.91 3.10 16.78
CA PHE A 76 -15.59 1.98 15.90
C PHE A 76 -16.84 1.30 15.35
N ASP A 77 -17.86 1.10 16.18
CA ASP A 77 -19.16 0.57 15.76
C ASP A 77 -19.77 1.45 14.66
N ASN A 78 -19.73 2.78 14.84
CA ASN A 78 -20.18 3.72 13.81
C ASN A 78 -19.36 3.61 12.50
N LEU A 79 -18.04 3.37 12.56
CA LEU A 79 -17.23 3.15 11.36
C LEU A 79 -17.64 1.88 10.58
N GLU A 80 -18.24 0.91 11.26
CA GLU A 80 -18.71 -0.35 10.67
C GLU A 80 -20.18 -0.29 10.22
N GLU A 81 -20.85 0.86 10.40
CA GLU A 81 -22.21 1.06 9.91
C GLU A 81 -22.27 1.17 8.37
N ALA A 82 -23.40 0.74 7.81
CA ALA A 82 -23.64 0.85 6.38
C ALA A 82 -23.71 2.32 5.94
N GLY A 83 -23.04 2.64 4.83
CA GLY A 83 -23.04 3.99 4.25
C GLY A 83 -21.95 4.93 4.78
N ILE A 84 -21.18 4.54 5.79
CA ILE A 84 -20.03 5.32 6.30
C ILE A 84 -18.90 5.41 5.28
N ARG A 85 -18.75 4.40 4.43
CA ARG A 85 -17.74 4.38 3.38
C ARG A 85 -18.11 5.36 2.26
N GLN A 86 -17.26 6.38 2.05
CA GLN A 86 -17.47 7.46 1.07
C GLN A 86 -16.68 7.23 -0.23
N ASP A 87 -16.30 6.01 -0.55
CA ASP A 87 -15.56 5.66 -1.78
C ASP A 87 -16.50 5.20 -2.91
N SER A 88 -17.73 5.67 -2.93
CA SER A 88 -18.59 5.56 -4.10
C SER A 88 -17.88 6.09 -5.33
N THR A 89 -17.95 5.34 -6.40
CA THR A 89 -17.48 5.76 -7.71
C THR A 89 -18.68 6.14 -8.57
N TYR A 90 -18.45 6.96 -9.58
CA TYR A 90 -19.51 7.57 -10.37
C TYR A 90 -19.21 7.39 -11.85
N THR A 91 -20.13 6.78 -12.60
CA THR A 91 -20.03 6.67 -14.06
C THR A 91 -20.89 7.73 -14.74
N ALA A 92 -20.38 8.25 -15.85
CA ALA A 92 -21.11 9.23 -16.64
C ALA A 92 -22.41 8.65 -17.19
N SER A 93 -23.50 9.36 -16.99
CA SER A 93 -24.80 8.96 -17.54
C SER A 93 -24.86 9.20 -19.06
N PRO A 94 -25.77 8.54 -19.79
CA PRO A 94 -26.01 8.83 -21.19
C PRO A 94 -26.36 10.30 -21.45
N ALA A 95 -27.02 10.96 -20.48
CA ALA A 95 -27.38 12.38 -20.57
C ALA A 95 -26.13 13.26 -20.57
N LEU A 96 -25.17 13.00 -19.69
CA LEU A 96 -23.89 13.72 -19.66
C LEU A 96 -23.08 13.45 -20.93
N LEU A 97 -23.00 12.18 -21.37
CA LEU A 97 -22.22 11.81 -22.56
C LEU A 97 -22.74 12.52 -23.83
N LYS A 98 -24.06 12.73 -23.96
CA LYS A 98 -24.67 13.53 -25.05
C LYS A 98 -24.21 14.99 -25.03
N LEU A 99 -23.94 15.56 -23.86
CA LEU A 99 -23.43 16.93 -23.71
C LEU A 99 -21.92 17.05 -23.96
N LEU A 100 -21.19 15.90 -24.03
CA LEU A 100 -19.75 15.82 -24.19
C LEU A 100 -19.32 15.24 -25.56
N PRO A 101 -19.80 15.77 -26.72
CA PRO A 101 -19.28 15.39 -28.02
C PRO A 101 -17.79 15.78 -28.12
N LYS A 102 -17.02 15.13 -28.99
CA LYS A 102 -15.56 15.32 -29.10
C LYS A 102 -15.14 16.79 -29.11
N GLY A 103 -15.88 17.69 -29.77
CA GLY A 103 -15.56 19.12 -29.87
C GLY A 103 -15.81 19.92 -28.57
N LYS A 104 -16.63 19.45 -27.63
CA LYS A 104 -16.92 20.16 -26.35
C LYS A 104 -16.11 19.65 -25.17
N ARG A 105 -15.49 18.46 -25.28
CA ARG A 105 -14.74 17.81 -24.18
C ARG A 105 -13.61 18.69 -23.64
N ALA A 106 -12.86 19.34 -24.52
CA ALA A 106 -11.75 20.18 -24.13
C ALA A 106 -12.19 21.37 -23.25
N LYS A 107 -13.30 22.02 -23.60
CA LYS A 107 -13.86 23.14 -22.83
C LYS A 107 -14.33 22.71 -21.44
N VAL A 108 -15.10 21.61 -21.36
CA VAL A 108 -15.56 21.09 -20.06
C VAL A 108 -14.39 20.54 -19.22
N ARG A 109 -13.43 19.90 -19.84
CA ARG A 109 -12.20 19.43 -19.17
C ARG A 109 -11.45 20.58 -18.50
N GLN A 110 -11.25 21.68 -19.24
CA GLN A 110 -10.55 22.86 -18.74
C GLN A 110 -11.33 23.55 -17.61
N ALA A 111 -12.64 23.71 -17.78
CA ALA A 111 -13.51 24.30 -16.76
C ALA A 111 -13.58 23.43 -15.48
N ALA A 112 -13.58 22.11 -15.62
CA ALA A 112 -13.56 21.15 -14.50
C ALA A 112 -12.16 21.01 -13.85
N GLY A 113 -11.09 21.50 -14.48
CA GLY A 113 -9.72 21.36 -14.01
C GLY A 113 -9.28 19.89 -13.88
N ILE A 114 -9.63 19.05 -14.87
CA ILE A 114 -9.27 17.61 -14.91
C ILE A 114 -8.34 17.31 -16.08
N GLY A 115 -7.54 16.22 -15.91
CA GLY A 115 -6.63 15.76 -16.96
C GLY A 115 -7.35 15.18 -18.18
N GLU A 116 -6.65 15.14 -19.33
CA GLU A 116 -7.19 14.60 -20.58
C GLU A 116 -7.52 13.10 -20.46
N GLU A 117 -6.66 12.34 -19.80
CA GLU A 117 -6.89 10.92 -19.56
C GLU A 117 -8.13 10.66 -18.69
N THR A 118 -8.35 11.47 -17.67
CA THR A 118 -9.56 11.42 -16.83
C THR A 118 -10.81 11.68 -17.66
N MET A 119 -10.78 12.69 -18.53
CA MET A 119 -11.91 13.01 -19.43
C MET A 119 -12.14 11.86 -20.43
N ARG A 120 -11.08 11.29 -21.00
CA ARG A 120 -11.16 10.14 -21.92
C ARG A 120 -11.77 8.92 -21.23
N GLY A 121 -11.26 8.60 -20.03
CA GLY A 121 -11.78 7.50 -19.21
C GLY A 121 -13.26 7.68 -18.87
N LEU A 122 -13.66 8.89 -18.44
CA LEU A 122 -15.06 9.21 -18.14
C LEU A 122 -15.96 9.00 -19.37
N CYS A 123 -15.51 9.43 -20.55
CA CYS A 123 -16.26 9.23 -21.79
C CYS A 123 -16.30 7.77 -22.28
N SER A 124 -15.39 6.93 -21.82
CA SER A 124 -15.37 5.48 -22.09
C SER A 124 -16.05 4.64 -21.01
N GLY A 125 -16.76 5.28 -20.05
CA GLY A 125 -17.50 4.59 -18.99
C GLY A 125 -16.66 4.24 -17.76
N LYS A 126 -15.39 4.66 -17.68
CA LYS A 126 -14.59 4.43 -16.47
C LYS A 126 -15.16 5.26 -15.31
N PRO A 127 -15.30 4.67 -14.13
CA PRO A 127 -15.81 5.38 -12.97
C PRO A 127 -14.81 6.42 -12.45
N VAL A 128 -15.33 7.53 -11.94
CA VAL A 128 -14.54 8.63 -11.36
C VAL A 128 -14.93 8.85 -9.89
N SER A 129 -14.08 9.57 -9.15
CA SER A 129 -14.37 9.95 -7.76
C SER A 129 -15.50 10.98 -7.70
N ARG A 130 -16.18 11.08 -6.54
CA ARG A 130 -17.23 12.07 -6.29
C ARG A 130 -16.74 13.50 -6.61
N LYS A 131 -15.59 13.88 -6.12
CA LYS A 131 -14.98 15.18 -6.36
C LYS A 131 -14.78 15.48 -7.86
N THR A 132 -14.36 14.50 -8.64
CA THR A 132 -14.22 14.62 -10.10
C THR A 132 -15.57 14.74 -10.77
N ALA A 133 -16.53 13.91 -10.35
CA ALA A 133 -17.88 13.92 -10.88
C ALA A 133 -18.61 15.27 -10.61
N GLU A 134 -18.47 15.82 -9.41
CA GLU A 134 -19.01 17.15 -9.05
C GLU A 134 -18.44 18.27 -9.93
N LYS A 135 -17.13 18.28 -10.13
CA LYS A 135 -16.46 19.25 -11.00
C LYS A 135 -16.94 19.17 -12.45
N VAL A 136 -17.08 17.95 -12.97
CA VAL A 136 -17.53 17.75 -14.36
C VAL A 136 -19.00 18.07 -14.51
N SER A 137 -19.86 17.71 -13.57
CA SER A 137 -21.28 18.02 -13.62
C SER A 137 -21.52 19.55 -13.58
N SER A 138 -20.81 20.25 -12.71
CA SER A 138 -20.83 21.71 -12.62
C SER A 138 -20.35 22.37 -13.92
N ALA A 139 -19.21 21.92 -14.47
CA ALA A 139 -18.65 22.43 -15.71
C ALA A 139 -19.53 22.13 -16.95
N ALA A 140 -20.29 21.04 -16.92
CA ALA A 140 -21.22 20.65 -17.98
C ALA A 140 -22.61 21.30 -17.83
N GLY A 141 -22.89 21.99 -16.71
CA GLY A 141 -24.18 22.61 -16.42
C GLY A 141 -25.32 21.61 -16.23
N LEU A 142 -25.02 20.38 -15.78
CA LEU A 142 -26.01 19.33 -15.55
C LEU A 142 -26.06 18.94 -14.06
N ALA A 143 -27.26 18.82 -13.50
CA ALA A 143 -27.42 18.41 -12.11
C ALA A 143 -26.71 17.07 -11.84
N PHE A 144 -26.00 16.95 -10.73
CA PHE A 144 -25.15 15.80 -10.37
C PHE A 144 -25.89 14.46 -10.49
N SER A 145 -27.12 14.37 -9.97
CA SER A 145 -27.96 13.16 -10.02
C SER A 145 -28.39 12.76 -11.44
N LYS A 146 -28.42 13.72 -12.39
CA LYS A 146 -28.68 13.44 -13.82
C LYS A 146 -27.41 13.14 -14.61
N ALA A 147 -26.27 13.69 -14.14
CA ALA A 147 -24.99 13.58 -14.80
C ALA A 147 -24.29 12.24 -14.53
N PHE A 148 -24.47 11.68 -13.34
CA PHE A 148 -23.73 10.51 -12.90
C PHE A 148 -24.62 9.47 -12.25
N ALA A 149 -24.29 8.18 -12.49
CA ALA A 149 -24.80 7.04 -11.74
C ALA A 149 -23.78 6.68 -10.65
N GLU A 150 -24.27 6.52 -9.41
CA GLU A 150 -23.43 6.13 -8.28
C GLU A 150 -23.24 4.61 -8.24
N HIS A 151 -22.01 4.17 -8.05
CA HIS A 151 -21.65 2.79 -7.79
C HIS A 151 -21.04 2.69 -6.40
N ARG A 152 -21.75 2.08 -5.47
CA ARG A 152 -21.26 1.77 -4.12
C ARG A 152 -20.51 0.45 -4.13
N LYS A 153 -19.34 0.43 -3.51
CA LYS A 153 -18.61 -0.82 -3.29
C LYS A 153 -19.11 -1.49 -2.02
N GLY A 154 -19.76 -2.63 -2.17
CA GLY A 154 -20.27 -3.43 -1.06
C GLY A 154 -21.41 -2.75 -0.29
N ASP A 155 -21.53 -3.08 1.00
CA ASP A 155 -22.53 -2.54 1.92
C ASP A 155 -22.24 -1.13 2.46
N GLY A 156 -21.16 -0.54 2.01
CA GLY A 156 -20.73 0.80 2.45
C GLY A 156 -20.07 0.83 3.83
N LYS A 157 -19.76 -0.32 4.42
CA LYS A 157 -19.02 -0.44 5.69
C LYS A 157 -17.52 -0.27 5.47
N LEU A 158 -16.81 0.22 6.49
CA LEU A 158 -15.36 0.12 6.50
C LEU A 158 -14.93 -1.31 6.86
N SER A 159 -13.85 -1.78 6.23
CA SER A 159 -13.27 -3.07 6.61
C SER A 159 -12.62 -2.98 7.99
N GLY A 160 -12.58 -4.09 8.72
CA GLY A 160 -11.89 -4.18 10.02
C GLY A 160 -10.44 -3.71 9.94
N ASN A 161 -9.73 -3.94 8.81
CA ASN A 161 -8.40 -3.40 8.58
C ASN A 161 -8.38 -1.86 8.55
N SER A 162 -9.39 -1.22 7.96
CA SER A 162 -9.51 0.23 7.97
C SER A 162 -9.78 0.75 9.38
N THR A 163 -10.67 0.10 10.12
CA THR A 163 -10.98 0.44 11.52
C THR A 163 -9.73 0.28 12.42
N LEU A 164 -8.90 -0.74 12.17
CA LEU A 164 -7.60 -0.90 12.84
C LEU A 164 -6.63 0.27 12.61
N HIS A 165 -6.68 0.94 11.46
CA HIS A 165 -5.87 2.15 11.24
C HIS A 165 -6.33 3.30 12.12
N TYR A 166 -7.64 3.49 12.32
CA TYR A 166 -8.17 4.47 13.28
C TYR A 166 -7.75 4.14 14.70
N TYR A 167 -7.86 2.86 15.10
CA TYR A 167 -7.39 2.40 16.41
C TYR A 167 -5.91 2.71 16.63
N ALA A 168 -5.05 2.38 15.66
CA ALA A 168 -3.61 2.60 15.76
C ALA A 168 -3.26 4.09 15.90
N PHE A 169 -3.95 4.95 15.15
CA PHE A 169 -3.75 6.39 15.23
C PHE A 169 -4.21 6.95 16.58
N LEU A 170 -5.45 6.69 17.00
CA LEU A 170 -5.99 7.15 18.30
C LEU A 170 -5.15 6.64 19.48
N SER A 171 -4.82 5.35 19.47
CA SER A 171 -3.96 4.76 20.52
C SER A 171 -2.60 5.43 20.58
N SER A 172 -2.01 5.83 19.45
CA SER A 172 -0.75 6.59 19.41
C SER A 172 -0.90 7.99 19.97
N VAL A 173 -2.00 8.69 19.68
CA VAL A 173 -2.32 10.01 20.20
C VAL A 173 -2.47 9.97 21.73
N PHE A 174 -3.31 9.07 22.23
CA PHE A 174 -3.53 8.94 23.68
C PHE A 174 -2.28 8.46 24.43
N LYS A 175 -1.48 7.55 23.80
CA LYS A 175 -0.19 7.15 24.39
C LYS A 175 0.74 8.35 24.60
N LYS A 176 0.74 9.30 23.67
CA LYS A 176 1.50 10.55 23.82
C LYS A 176 0.85 11.47 24.85
N GLY A 177 -0.47 11.53 24.90
CA GLY A 177 -1.20 12.24 25.96
C GLY A 177 -0.81 11.78 27.37
N VAL A 178 -0.68 10.47 27.58
CA VAL A 178 -0.15 9.89 28.83
C VAL A 178 1.30 10.30 29.06
N GLN A 179 2.18 10.19 28.05
CA GLN A 179 3.60 10.56 28.18
C GLN A 179 3.80 12.05 28.46
N TRP A 180 2.89 12.91 28.02
CA TRP A 180 2.92 14.34 28.26
C TRP A 180 2.20 14.77 29.53
N GLY A 181 1.67 13.81 30.32
CA GLY A 181 0.94 14.08 31.55
C GLY A 181 -0.44 14.73 31.36
N VAL A 182 -1.00 14.71 30.14
CA VAL A 182 -2.32 15.31 29.83
C VAL A 182 -3.45 14.42 30.38
N ILE A 183 -3.29 13.10 30.33
CA ILE A 183 -4.21 12.09 30.83
C ILE A 183 -3.47 11.01 31.61
N ALA A 184 -4.15 10.38 32.56
CA ALA A 184 -3.56 9.34 33.39
C ALA A 184 -3.39 7.99 32.63
N GLU A 185 -4.30 7.66 31.74
CA GLU A 185 -4.31 6.38 31.04
C GLU A 185 -4.82 6.52 29.60
N ASN A 186 -4.43 5.56 28.76
CA ASN A 186 -4.88 5.50 27.37
C ASN A 186 -6.23 4.79 27.26
N PRO A 187 -7.33 5.47 26.90
CA PRO A 187 -8.65 4.85 26.80
C PRO A 187 -8.73 3.74 25.76
N CYS A 188 -7.90 3.77 24.69
CA CYS A 188 -7.82 2.71 23.71
C CYS A 188 -7.26 1.39 24.29
N ALA A 189 -6.49 1.44 25.37
CA ALA A 189 -5.90 0.23 25.96
C ALA A 189 -6.95 -0.67 26.61
N ARG A 190 -8.10 -0.09 27.04
CA ARG A 190 -9.24 -0.80 27.64
C ARG A 190 -10.40 -1.00 26.66
N ALA A 191 -10.36 -0.39 25.48
CA ALA A 191 -11.32 -0.60 24.42
C ALA A 191 -11.01 -1.91 23.69
N GLU A 192 -12.03 -2.64 23.27
CA GLU A 192 -11.85 -3.83 22.42
C GLU A 192 -11.21 -3.41 21.09
N ARG A 193 -10.11 -4.09 20.76
CA ARG A 193 -9.41 -3.81 19.51
C ARG A 193 -10.22 -4.36 18.33
N PRO A 194 -10.47 -3.56 17.27
CA PRO A 194 -11.14 -4.05 16.07
C PRO A 194 -10.44 -5.28 15.49
N LYS A 195 -11.23 -6.25 15.02
CA LYS A 195 -10.69 -7.45 14.38
C LYS A 195 -10.25 -7.15 12.96
N ALA A 196 -9.10 -7.70 12.57
CA ALA A 196 -8.67 -7.65 11.18
C ALA A 196 -9.65 -8.45 10.31
N SER A 197 -10.01 -7.92 9.15
CA SER A 197 -10.71 -8.73 8.15
C SER A 197 -9.75 -9.75 7.58
N GLU A 198 -10.15 -11.00 7.51
CA GLU A 198 -9.41 -12.02 6.77
C GLU A 198 -9.44 -11.66 5.28
N ILE A 199 -8.29 -11.71 4.65
CA ILE A 199 -8.14 -11.46 3.21
C ILE A 199 -7.68 -12.77 2.60
N ASP A 200 -8.54 -13.37 1.79
CA ASP A 200 -8.14 -14.47 0.92
C ASP A 200 -7.24 -13.90 -0.19
N VAL A 201 -5.96 -14.23 -0.11
CA VAL A 201 -4.97 -13.75 -1.07
C VAL A 201 -4.96 -14.67 -2.27
N GLN A 202 -5.60 -14.24 -3.35
CA GLN A 202 -5.53 -14.94 -4.62
C GLN A 202 -4.10 -14.91 -5.15
N ILE A 203 -3.55 -16.08 -5.47
CA ILE A 203 -2.21 -16.27 -6.05
C ILE A 203 -2.32 -16.93 -7.42
N LEU A 204 -1.30 -16.77 -8.24
CA LEU A 204 -1.17 -17.54 -9.48
C LEU A 204 -0.45 -18.85 -9.17
N ASP A 205 -0.99 -19.95 -9.66
CA ASP A 205 -0.34 -21.24 -9.73
C ASP A 205 0.67 -21.32 -10.89
N GLU A 206 1.32 -22.43 -11.07
CA GLU A 206 2.33 -22.63 -12.12
C GLU A 206 1.77 -22.40 -13.52
N GLU A 207 0.55 -22.89 -13.80
CA GLU A 207 -0.12 -22.68 -15.09
C GLU A 207 -0.46 -21.20 -15.30
N GLY A 208 -1.02 -20.54 -14.29
CA GLY A 208 -1.34 -19.12 -14.34
C GLY A 208 -0.08 -18.25 -14.53
N ILE A 209 1.05 -18.65 -13.95
CA ILE A 209 2.33 -17.98 -14.15
C ILE A 209 2.83 -18.19 -15.57
N ALA A 210 2.78 -19.42 -16.11
CA ALA A 210 3.20 -19.71 -17.48
C ALA A 210 2.41 -18.87 -18.50
N ARG A 211 1.08 -18.83 -18.36
CA ARG A 211 0.21 -18.00 -19.18
C ARG A 211 0.48 -16.50 -19.02
N LEU A 212 0.80 -16.05 -17.80
CA LEU A 212 1.19 -14.67 -17.57
C LEU A 212 2.50 -14.34 -18.30
N MET A 213 3.51 -15.23 -18.23
CA MET A 213 4.80 -15.03 -18.90
C MET A 213 4.64 -14.92 -20.42
N GLU A 214 3.80 -15.76 -21.03
CA GLU A 214 3.45 -15.70 -22.46
C GLU A 214 2.76 -14.35 -22.80
N ALA A 215 1.75 -13.97 -22.02
CA ALA A 215 1.04 -12.70 -22.23
C ALA A 215 1.95 -11.46 -22.12
N LEU A 216 3.03 -11.52 -21.31
CA LEU A 216 3.95 -10.42 -21.14
C LEU A 216 4.78 -10.09 -22.39
N GLU A 217 4.79 -10.93 -23.42
CA GLU A 217 5.38 -10.64 -24.72
C GLU A 217 4.66 -9.46 -25.40
N ASP A 218 3.36 -9.31 -25.18
CA ASP A 218 2.55 -8.20 -25.72
C ASP A 218 2.59 -6.94 -24.82
N ALA A 219 3.23 -7.01 -23.66
CA ALA A 219 3.25 -5.91 -22.71
C ALA A 219 4.32 -4.85 -23.07
N PRO A 220 4.12 -3.58 -22.69
CA PRO A 220 5.21 -2.60 -22.77
C PRO A 220 6.45 -3.09 -22.02
N ALA A 221 7.62 -3.06 -22.66
CA ALA A 221 8.86 -3.66 -22.17
C ALA A 221 9.14 -3.36 -20.69
N GLN A 222 8.99 -2.10 -20.26
CA GLN A 222 9.19 -1.70 -18.87
C GLN A 222 8.24 -2.41 -17.91
N LEU A 223 6.96 -2.55 -18.25
CA LEU A 223 5.95 -3.18 -17.40
C LEU A 223 6.13 -4.70 -17.35
N SER A 224 6.51 -5.31 -18.49
CA SER A 224 6.91 -6.71 -18.55
C SER A 224 8.06 -7.01 -17.58
N VAL A 225 9.14 -6.26 -17.65
CA VAL A 225 10.30 -6.43 -16.75
C VAL A 225 9.93 -6.22 -15.28
N ILE A 226 9.07 -5.25 -14.95
CA ILE A 226 8.59 -5.03 -13.59
C ILE A 226 7.83 -6.26 -13.05
N VAL A 227 6.94 -6.86 -13.84
CA VAL A 227 6.17 -8.06 -13.46
C VAL A 227 7.09 -9.26 -13.29
N GLN A 228 7.99 -9.49 -14.24
CA GLN A 228 8.97 -10.59 -14.17
C GLN A 228 9.88 -10.46 -12.95
N LEU A 229 10.41 -9.27 -12.67
CA LEU A 229 11.19 -9.03 -11.45
C LEU A 229 10.37 -9.25 -10.16
N ALA A 230 9.08 -8.92 -10.15
CA ALA A 230 8.22 -9.18 -9.00
C ALA A 230 8.11 -10.69 -8.71
N LEU A 231 7.92 -11.51 -9.75
CA LEU A 231 7.88 -12.97 -9.65
C LEU A 231 9.24 -13.56 -9.28
N LEU A 232 10.32 -13.14 -9.95
CA LEU A 232 11.65 -13.72 -9.76
C LEU A 232 12.30 -13.35 -8.42
N THR A 233 12.02 -12.15 -7.89
CA THR A 233 12.67 -11.64 -6.68
C THR A 233 11.76 -11.65 -5.44
N GLY A 234 10.46 -11.65 -5.62
CA GLY A 234 9.48 -11.43 -4.56
C GLY A 234 9.58 -10.03 -3.94
N ALA A 235 10.26 -9.08 -4.58
CA ALA A 235 10.40 -7.72 -4.06
C ALA A 235 9.07 -6.96 -4.08
N ARG A 236 8.92 -6.02 -3.15
CA ARG A 236 7.71 -5.18 -3.10
C ARG A 236 7.68 -4.23 -4.29
N ARG A 237 6.49 -3.89 -4.78
CA ARG A 237 6.31 -2.95 -5.90
C ARG A 237 7.17 -1.68 -5.77
N GLY A 238 7.12 -1.03 -4.62
CA GLY A 238 7.90 0.19 -4.40
C GLY A 238 9.41 -0.05 -4.33
N GLU A 239 9.87 -1.26 -3.97
CA GLU A 239 11.27 -1.66 -4.01
C GLU A 239 11.72 -1.82 -5.48
N ILE A 240 10.91 -2.51 -6.30
CA ILE A 240 11.17 -2.69 -7.74
C ILE A 240 11.22 -1.34 -8.46
N CYS A 241 10.20 -0.50 -8.30
CA CYS A 241 10.14 0.83 -8.92
C CYS A 241 11.28 1.76 -8.44
N GLY A 242 11.91 1.46 -7.31
CA GLY A 242 13.03 2.23 -6.76
C GLY A 242 14.42 1.71 -7.15
N LEU A 243 14.52 0.66 -7.95
CA LEU A 243 15.80 0.10 -8.39
C LEU A 243 16.57 1.08 -9.28
N ARG A 244 17.88 1.04 -9.13
CA ARG A 244 18.86 1.74 -9.96
C ARG A 244 19.78 0.74 -10.64
N TRP A 245 20.34 1.09 -11.77
CA TRP A 245 21.36 0.25 -12.41
C TRP A 245 22.57 0.00 -11.52
N SER A 246 22.93 0.97 -10.66
CA SER A 246 23.98 0.81 -9.65
C SER A 246 23.62 -0.17 -8.51
N ASP A 247 22.38 -0.62 -8.40
CA ASP A 247 21.98 -1.68 -7.45
C ASP A 247 22.11 -3.08 -8.03
N ILE A 248 22.45 -3.20 -9.33
CA ILE A 248 22.47 -4.45 -10.08
C ILE A 248 23.91 -4.75 -10.52
N ASP A 249 24.40 -5.91 -10.15
CA ASP A 249 25.63 -6.47 -10.66
C ASP A 249 25.25 -7.61 -11.62
N LEU A 250 25.35 -7.34 -12.93
CA LEU A 250 24.99 -8.29 -13.99
C LEU A 250 26.00 -9.42 -14.12
N ASP A 251 27.27 -9.22 -13.72
CA ASP A 251 28.33 -10.21 -13.80
C ASP A 251 28.22 -11.16 -12.60
N ALA A 252 28.01 -10.61 -11.41
CA ALA A 252 27.76 -11.41 -10.22
C ALA A 252 26.33 -11.98 -10.15
N GLY A 253 25.40 -11.55 -11.02
CA GLY A 253 23.99 -11.94 -10.99
C GLY A 253 23.33 -11.58 -9.67
N THR A 254 23.40 -10.32 -9.24
CA THR A 254 22.83 -9.87 -7.97
C THR A 254 22.04 -8.56 -8.08
N ILE A 255 20.99 -8.42 -7.25
CA ILE A 255 20.21 -7.21 -7.09
C ILE A 255 20.18 -6.79 -5.62
N SER A 256 20.60 -5.57 -5.33
CA SER A 256 20.59 -4.98 -3.98
C SER A 256 19.33 -4.14 -3.77
N ILE A 257 18.48 -4.53 -2.85
CA ILE A 257 17.27 -3.78 -2.47
C ILE A 257 17.65 -2.78 -1.38
N ASN A 258 17.86 -1.52 -1.77
CA ASN A 258 18.38 -0.46 -0.89
C ASN A 258 17.35 0.63 -0.57
N ARG A 259 16.28 0.74 -1.36
CA ARG A 259 15.27 1.80 -1.22
C ARG A 259 13.88 1.35 -1.65
N THR A 260 12.90 2.19 -1.40
CA THR A 260 11.53 2.02 -1.89
C THR A 260 11.00 3.37 -2.38
N VAL A 261 10.16 3.33 -3.38
CA VAL A 261 9.47 4.50 -3.95
C VAL A 261 8.00 4.44 -3.61
N GLN A 262 7.43 5.59 -3.27
CA GLN A 262 6.01 5.77 -2.99
C GLN A 262 5.51 7.05 -3.63
N TYR A 263 4.26 7.06 -4.05
CA TYR A 263 3.55 8.28 -4.40
C TYR A 263 2.78 8.78 -3.19
N ILE A 264 2.92 10.07 -2.86
CA ILE A 264 2.19 10.73 -1.80
C ILE A 264 1.48 11.94 -2.42
N SER A 265 0.17 11.99 -2.30
CA SER A 265 -0.61 13.11 -2.83
C SER A 265 -0.14 14.43 -2.20
N GLY A 266 0.11 15.43 -3.04
CA GLY A 266 0.67 16.72 -2.65
C GLY A 266 2.20 16.77 -2.56
N SER A 267 2.89 15.62 -2.43
CA SER A 267 4.37 15.55 -2.39
C SER A 267 4.96 14.85 -3.62
N GLY A 268 4.14 14.15 -4.42
CA GLY A 268 4.61 13.41 -5.59
C GLY A 268 5.35 12.12 -5.26
N ILE A 269 6.37 11.81 -6.05
CA ILE A 269 7.21 10.62 -5.88
C ILE A 269 8.24 10.86 -4.79
N VAL A 270 8.25 9.98 -3.79
CA VAL A 270 9.16 10.05 -2.64
C VAL A 270 9.96 8.77 -2.54
N PHE A 271 11.28 8.91 -2.48
CA PHE A 271 12.21 7.83 -2.18
C PHE A 271 12.35 7.69 -0.66
N ASN A 272 12.32 6.47 -0.19
CA ASN A 272 12.48 6.15 1.23
C ASN A 272 13.53 5.05 1.41
N SER A 273 14.31 5.14 2.49
CA SER A 273 15.08 3.99 2.97
C SER A 273 14.13 2.89 3.46
N PRO A 274 14.49 1.61 3.38
CA PRO A 274 13.72 0.52 3.94
C PRO A 274 13.42 0.75 5.44
N LYS A 275 12.27 0.24 5.91
CA LYS A 275 11.82 0.47 7.30
C LYS A 275 12.77 -0.13 8.36
N THR A 276 13.45 -1.22 8.01
CA THR A 276 14.35 -1.93 8.93
C THR A 276 15.66 -2.29 8.23
N ARG A 277 16.72 -2.51 9.01
CA ARG A 277 18.01 -2.97 8.50
C ARG A 277 17.90 -4.32 7.76
N LYS A 278 17.01 -5.22 8.20
CA LYS A 278 16.70 -6.51 7.56
C LYS A 278 16.01 -6.39 6.20
N SER A 279 15.40 -5.24 5.91
CA SER A 279 14.78 -4.99 4.60
C SER A 279 15.80 -4.63 3.51
N LYS A 280 17.01 -4.22 3.87
CA LYS A 280 18.14 -4.12 2.96
C LYS A 280 18.66 -5.53 2.74
N ARG A 281 18.70 -5.97 1.50
CA ARG A 281 19.11 -7.32 1.14
C ARG A 281 19.70 -7.36 -0.27
N CYS A 282 20.60 -8.30 -0.48
CA CYS A 282 21.13 -8.63 -1.79
C CYS A 282 20.52 -9.97 -2.23
N LEU A 283 19.95 -10.01 -3.41
CA LEU A 283 19.29 -11.17 -3.99
C LEU A 283 20.11 -11.71 -5.15
N LYS A 284 20.34 -13.02 -5.18
CA LYS A 284 20.83 -13.71 -6.36
C LYS A 284 19.72 -13.85 -7.39
N ILE A 285 20.03 -13.62 -8.66
CA ILE A 285 19.16 -13.83 -9.81
C ILE A 285 19.79 -14.83 -10.78
N GLY A 286 18.94 -15.55 -11.50
CA GLY A 286 19.36 -16.54 -12.50
C GLY A 286 19.83 -15.88 -13.80
N ALA A 287 20.42 -16.69 -14.68
CA ALA A 287 20.98 -16.25 -15.96
C ALA A 287 19.92 -15.58 -16.85
N ASP A 288 18.72 -16.13 -16.95
CA ASP A 288 17.64 -15.57 -17.77
C ASP A 288 17.21 -14.18 -17.27
N CYS A 289 17.19 -13.97 -15.94
CA CYS A 289 16.91 -12.66 -15.38
C CYS A 289 18.04 -11.65 -15.67
N VAL A 290 19.29 -12.10 -15.71
CA VAL A 290 20.43 -11.26 -16.10
C VAL A 290 20.30 -10.85 -17.56
N GLU A 291 19.93 -11.78 -18.44
CA GLU A 291 19.75 -11.49 -19.88
C GLU A 291 18.58 -10.53 -20.12
N LEU A 292 17.43 -10.79 -19.49
CA LEU A 292 16.28 -9.87 -19.48
C LEU A 292 16.69 -8.44 -19.10
N LEU A 293 17.53 -8.30 -18.08
CA LEU A 293 17.99 -6.98 -17.63
C LEU A 293 19.01 -6.36 -18.59
N ARG A 294 19.84 -7.16 -19.28
CA ARG A 294 20.74 -6.66 -20.33
C ARG A 294 19.95 -6.12 -21.51
N GLU A 295 18.99 -6.86 -21.99
CA GLU A 295 18.11 -6.45 -23.10
C GLU A 295 17.35 -5.17 -22.73
N TYR A 296 16.76 -5.14 -21.55
CA TYR A 296 16.05 -3.96 -21.07
C TYR A 296 16.97 -2.74 -20.93
N ARG A 297 18.22 -2.93 -20.52
CA ARG A 297 19.20 -1.84 -20.46
C ARG A 297 19.49 -1.23 -21.83
N GLN A 298 19.63 -2.07 -22.87
CA GLN A 298 19.81 -1.61 -24.24
C GLN A 298 18.58 -0.85 -24.75
N HIS A 299 17.37 -1.38 -24.47
CA HIS A 299 16.12 -0.69 -24.78
C HIS A 299 16.06 0.69 -24.12
N GLN A 300 16.35 0.80 -22.82
CA GLN A 300 16.32 2.07 -22.11
C GLN A 300 17.39 3.06 -22.63
N ILE A 301 18.58 2.59 -23.01
CA ILE A 301 19.62 3.44 -23.61
C ILE A 301 19.12 4.02 -24.94
N THR A 302 18.49 3.22 -25.79
CA THR A 302 17.91 3.64 -27.05
C THR A 302 16.83 4.71 -26.85
N GLU A 303 15.91 4.49 -25.92
CA GLU A 303 14.87 5.47 -25.59
C GLU A 303 15.47 6.77 -25.04
N LYS A 304 16.45 6.68 -24.16
CA LYS A 304 17.16 7.85 -23.61
C LYS A 304 17.84 8.68 -24.71
N LEU A 305 18.46 8.03 -25.69
CA LEU A 305 19.07 8.71 -26.83
C LEU A 305 17.99 9.37 -27.70
N ARG A 306 16.88 8.71 -27.95
CA ARG A 306 15.73 9.24 -28.69
C ARG A 306 15.12 10.47 -28.06
N ILE A 307 14.99 10.51 -26.73
CA ILE A 307 14.44 11.62 -25.95
C ILE A 307 15.45 12.80 -25.86
N GLY A 308 16.74 12.51 -25.83
CA GLY A 308 17.80 13.52 -25.90
C GLY A 308 17.82 14.48 -24.72
N SER A 309 17.65 15.78 -24.97
CA SER A 309 17.79 16.84 -23.97
C SER A 309 16.63 16.87 -22.96
N GLU A 310 15.47 16.30 -23.29
CA GLU A 310 14.32 16.25 -22.39
C GLU A 310 14.49 15.18 -21.29
N TRP A 311 15.48 14.29 -21.44
CA TRP A 311 15.74 13.28 -20.41
C TRP A 311 16.26 13.90 -19.12
N VAL A 312 15.56 13.62 -18.01
CA VAL A 312 15.95 14.08 -16.67
C VAL A 312 17.25 13.41 -16.24
N ARG A 313 18.32 14.20 -16.15
CA ARG A 313 19.70 13.72 -15.88
C ARG A 313 20.00 13.52 -14.40
N LYS A 314 19.23 14.14 -13.50
CA LYS A 314 19.44 14.08 -12.06
C LYS A 314 18.13 13.81 -11.35
N VAL A 315 18.19 13.01 -10.30
CA VAL A 315 17.03 12.70 -9.42
C VAL A 315 17.41 12.98 -7.97
N THR A 316 16.42 13.37 -7.17
CA THR A 316 16.61 13.63 -5.75
C THR A 316 16.20 12.38 -4.95
N LEU A 317 17.11 11.86 -4.14
CA LEU A 317 16.88 10.70 -3.27
C LEU A 317 16.33 11.11 -1.89
N GLU A 318 16.06 10.11 -1.04
CA GLU A 318 15.44 10.25 0.29
C GLU A 318 16.15 11.21 1.26
N ASN A 319 17.43 11.48 1.05
CA ASN A 319 18.23 12.40 1.87
C ASN A 319 18.33 13.82 1.27
N GLY A 320 17.52 14.12 0.26
CA GLY A 320 17.56 15.39 -0.47
C GLY A 320 18.78 15.53 -1.41
N LYS A 321 19.65 14.52 -1.48
CA LYS A 321 20.83 14.54 -2.36
C LYS A 321 20.44 14.30 -3.81
N GLN A 322 20.85 15.18 -4.68
CA GLN A 322 20.79 14.98 -6.12
C GLN A 322 21.88 14.03 -6.60
N VAL A 323 21.48 13.03 -7.37
CA VAL A 323 22.38 12.04 -7.97
C VAL A 323 22.11 11.94 -9.45
N THR A 324 23.09 11.42 -10.21
CA THR A 324 22.87 11.05 -11.61
C THR A 324 21.72 10.07 -11.72
N ASN A 325 20.84 10.32 -12.68
CA ASN A 325 19.70 9.44 -12.93
C ASN A 325 20.16 8.15 -13.61
N ASP A 326 20.18 7.09 -12.81
CA ASP A 326 20.42 5.71 -13.21
C ASP A 326 19.28 4.79 -12.79
N LEU A 327 18.06 5.35 -12.67
CA LEU A 327 16.85 4.59 -12.35
C LEU A 327 16.59 3.51 -13.42
N LEU A 328 16.24 2.32 -12.95
CA LEU A 328 15.84 1.22 -13.80
C LEU A 328 14.50 1.51 -14.48
N PHE A 329 13.54 2.04 -13.74
CA PHE A 329 12.19 2.31 -14.23
C PHE A 329 11.85 3.78 -14.12
N THR A 330 11.44 4.34 -15.26
CA THR A 330 11.22 5.78 -15.41
C THR A 330 9.94 6.06 -16.19
N LYS A 331 9.46 7.29 -16.10
CA LYS A 331 8.55 7.83 -17.11
C LYS A 331 9.29 8.01 -18.44
N TRP A 332 8.55 8.37 -19.50
CA TRP A 332 9.10 8.57 -20.84
C TRP A 332 10.26 9.59 -20.88
N ASN A 333 10.26 10.58 -19.99
CA ASN A 333 11.27 11.64 -19.92
C ASN A 333 12.37 11.37 -18.88
N GLY A 334 12.46 10.17 -18.33
CA GLY A 334 13.45 9.82 -17.31
C GLY A 334 13.08 10.18 -15.86
N GLU A 335 11.94 10.84 -15.61
CA GLU A 335 11.46 11.01 -14.23
C GLU A 335 11.14 9.65 -13.57
N PRO A 336 11.19 9.55 -12.24
CA PRO A 336 10.83 8.33 -11.55
C PRO A 336 9.42 7.86 -11.92
N ILE A 337 9.24 6.56 -12.16
CA ILE A 337 7.91 5.98 -12.39
C ILE A 337 7.04 6.11 -11.13
N ASP A 338 5.75 6.44 -11.32
CA ASP A 338 4.77 6.32 -10.24
C ASP A 338 4.44 4.83 -10.04
N PRO A 339 4.69 4.25 -8.85
CA PRO A 339 4.32 2.85 -8.58
C PRO A 339 2.83 2.55 -8.80
N ASN A 340 1.95 3.56 -8.71
CA ASN A 340 0.53 3.38 -8.97
C ASN A 340 0.23 3.08 -10.44
N THR A 341 1.09 3.52 -11.38
CA THR A 341 0.98 3.15 -12.80
C THR A 341 0.94 1.64 -12.98
N VAL A 342 1.83 0.92 -12.30
CA VAL A 342 1.88 -0.56 -12.35
C VAL A 342 0.58 -1.17 -11.78
N THR A 343 0.12 -0.66 -10.64
CA THR A 343 -1.10 -1.18 -9.98
C THR A 343 -2.37 -0.91 -10.79
N SER A 344 -2.41 0.22 -11.50
CA SER A 344 -3.57 0.59 -12.33
C SER A 344 -3.57 -0.16 -13.67
N TRP A 345 -2.40 -0.45 -14.22
CA TRP A 345 -2.24 -1.16 -15.48
C TRP A 345 -2.49 -2.66 -15.33
N PHE A 346 -1.94 -3.30 -14.30
CA PHE A 346 -1.88 -4.74 -14.16
C PHE A 346 -3.26 -5.45 -14.20
N PRO A 347 -4.31 -4.98 -13.50
CA PRO A 347 -5.63 -5.61 -13.58
C PRO A 347 -6.24 -5.58 -15.00
N GLY A 348 -6.11 -4.46 -15.71
CA GLY A 348 -6.60 -4.35 -17.07
C GLY A 348 -5.82 -5.22 -18.05
N PHE A 349 -4.53 -5.42 -17.81
CA PHE A 349 -3.69 -6.34 -18.58
C PHE A 349 -4.12 -7.79 -18.37
N LEU A 350 -4.35 -8.21 -17.11
CA LEU A 350 -4.84 -9.56 -16.81
C LEU A 350 -6.21 -9.82 -17.45
N GLU A 351 -7.12 -8.86 -17.37
CA GLU A 351 -8.46 -8.96 -18.00
C GLU A 351 -8.36 -9.10 -19.52
N ALA A 352 -7.51 -8.30 -20.17
CA ALA A 352 -7.33 -8.36 -21.64
C ALA A 352 -6.79 -9.69 -22.13
N HIS A 353 -6.03 -10.43 -21.29
CA HIS A 353 -5.45 -11.73 -21.63
C HIS A 353 -6.19 -12.92 -20.99
N ASN A 354 -7.39 -12.69 -20.43
CA ASN A 354 -8.20 -13.73 -19.75
C ASN A 354 -7.42 -14.48 -18.68
N LEU A 355 -6.58 -13.75 -17.92
CA LEU A 355 -5.81 -14.27 -16.80
C LEU A 355 -6.57 -14.11 -15.49
N PRO A 356 -6.29 -14.95 -14.46
CA PRO A 356 -6.91 -14.81 -13.15
C PRO A 356 -6.73 -13.42 -12.56
N ALA A 357 -7.80 -12.85 -11.99
CA ALA A 357 -7.79 -11.51 -11.41
C ALA A 357 -7.02 -11.52 -10.08
N VAL A 358 -5.75 -11.19 -10.12
CA VAL A 358 -4.87 -11.06 -8.95
C VAL A 358 -4.33 -9.65 -8.82
N HIS A 359 -3.99 -9.25 -7.58
CA HIS A 359 -3.31 -7.98 -7.36
C HIS A 359 -1.82 -8.08 -7.69
N PHE A 360 -1.18 -6.97 -8.08
CA PHE A 360 0.27 -6.97 -8.33
C PHE A 360 1.08 -7.49 -7.12
N HIS A 361 0.63 -7.24 -5.89
CA HIS A 361 1.30 -7.75 -4.69
C HIS A 361 1.19 -9.28 -4.55
N SER A 362 0.18 -9.89 -5.16
CA SER A 362 0.03 -11.36 -5.18
C SER A 362 1.16 -12.07 -5.92
N LEU A 363 1.85 -11.40 -6.86
CA LEU A 363 3.05 -11.94 -7.52
C LEU A 363 4.16 -12.29 -6.52
N ARG A 364 4.29 -11.49 -5.46
CA ARG A 364 5.21 -11.79 -4.36
C ARG A 364 4.74 -13.01 -3.55
N HIS A 365 3.44 -13.19 -3.38
CA HIS A 365 2.90 -14.38 -2.72
C HIS A 365 3.09 -15.61 -3.60
N SER A 366 2.87 -15.50 -4.93
CA SER A 366 3.16 -16.58 -5.89
C SER A 366 4.64 -16.96 -5.87
N CYS A 367 5.57 -15.99 -5.87
CA CYS A 367 7.00 -16.22 -5.72
C CYS A 367 7.32 -17.04 -4.46
N ALA A 368 6.75 -16.68 -3.33
CA ALA A 368 6.98 -17.37 -2.07
C ALA A 368 6.40 -18.79 -2.08
N SER A 369 5.19 -18.97 -2.63
CA SER A 369 4.56 -20.30 -2.77
C SER A 369 5.40 -21.24 -3.65
N LEU A 370 5.91 -20.73 -4.80
CA LEU A 370 6.80 -21.49 -5.67
C LEU A 370 8.10 -21.89 -4.97
N LEU A 371 8.71 -20.99 -4.19
CA LEU A 371 9.92 -21.32 -3.44
C LEU A 371 9.66 -22.37 -2.37
N ILE A 372 8.51 -22.34 -1.71
CA ILE A 372 8.11 -23.34 -0.71
C ILE A 372 7.82 -24.68 -1.40
N ALA A 373 7.11 -24.67 -2.53
CA ALA A 373 6.87 -25.87 -3.33
C ALA A 373 8.18 -26.50 -3.86
N ALA A 374 9.18 -25.66 -4.16
CA ALA A 374 10.55 -26.12 -4.49
C ALA A 374 11.39 -26.50 -3.25
N HIS A 375 10.77 -26.72 -2.08
CA HIS A 375 11.41 -27.11 -0.82
C HIS A 375 12.49 -26.14 -0.30
N ALA A 376 12.46 -24.86 -0.71
CA ALA A 376 13.38 -23.87 -0.17
C ALA A 376 13.13 -23.65 1.34
N PRO A 377 14.19 -23.62 2.19
CA PRO A 377 14.02 -23.38 3.62
C PRO A 377 13.24 -22.10 3.89
N ILE A 378 12.28 -22.15 4.82
CA ILE A 378 11.38 -21.00 5.12
C ILE A 378 12.16 -19.76 5.55
N THR A 379 13.31 -19.94 6.19
CA THR A 379 14.21 -18.85 6.56
C THR A 379 14.80 -18.17 5.33
N THR A 380 15.17 -18.93 4.29
CA THR A 380 15.68 -18.44 3.01
C THR A 380 14.57 -17.66 2.27
N VAL A 381 13.34 -18.22 2.23
CA VAL A 381 12.17 -17.53 1.65
C VAL A 381 11.92 -16.22 2.38
N SER A 382 11.87 -16.23 3.72
CA SER A 382 11.66 -15.04 4.54
C SER A 382 12.73 -13.96 4.32
N GLN A 383 14.01 -14.37 4.24
CA GLN A 383 15.14 -13.47 3.95
C GLN A 383 15.03 -12.87 2.55
N ARG A 384 14.74 -13.69 1.52
CA ARG A 384 14.56 -13.25 0.13
C ARG A 384 13.44 -12.22 0.03
N LEU A 385 12.33 -12.48 0.69
CA LEU A 385 11.21 -11.54 0.75
C LEU A 385 11.52 -10.27 1.59
N GLY A 386 12.47 -10.31 2.51
CA GLY A 386 12.78 -9.23 3.44
C GLY A 386 11.66 -9.03 4.47
N HIS A 387 11.15 -10.13 5.04
CA HIS A 387 10.27 -10.09 6.20
C HIS A 387 11.11 -9.84 7.46
N SER A 388 10.66 -8.93 8.31
CA SER A 388 11.33 -8.65 9.58
C SER A 388 11.22 -9.80 10.58
N GLN A 389 10.13 -10.59 10.46
CA GLN A 389 9.83 -11.76 11.28
C GLN A 389 9.46 -12.93 10.37
N THR A 390 10.03 -14.09 10.62
CA THR A 390 9.75 -15.33 9.87
C THR A 390 8.30 -15.79 10.07
N SER A 391 7.69 -15.47 11.23
CA SER A 391 6.28 -15.73 11.50
C SER A 391 5.34 -15.12 10.46
N THR A 392 5.71 -14.01 9.85
CA THR A 392 4.94 -13.43 8.74
C THR A 392 4.88 -14.39 7.55
N THR A 393 5.99 -15.03 7.19
CA THR A 393 6.03 -16.04 6.13
C THR A 393 5.24 -17.28 6.53
N LEU A 394 5.41 -17.78 7.75
CA LEU A 394 4.70 -18.95 8.26
C LEU A 394 3.18 -18.75 8.24
N ASN A 395 2.70 -17.61 8.73
CA ASN A 395 1.25 -17.33 8.80
C ASN A 395 0.58 -17.24 7.42
N PHE A 396 1.30 -16.71 6.42
CA PHE A 396 0.74 -16.60 5.06
C PHE A 396 0.79 -17.90 4.26
N TYR A 397 1.72 -18.81 4.58
CA TYR A 397 1.97 -20.02 3.78
C TYR A 397 1.80 -21.32 4.58
N ALA A 398 1.06 -21.27 5.70
CA ALA A 398 0.83 -22.43 6.57
C ALA A 398 0.22 -23.61 5.80
N SER A 399 -0.70 -23.38 4.88
CA SER A 399 -1.31 -24.42 4.05
C SER A 399 -0.32 -25.08 3.08
N ALA A 400 0.57 -24.29 2.47
CA ALA A 400 1.62 -24.81 1.59
C ALA A 400 2.69 -25.60 2.38
N ILE A 401 2.90 -25.23 3.66
CA ILE A 401 3.80 -25.96 4.55
C ILE A 401 3.21 -27.32 4.98
N GLN A 402 1.89 -27.38 5.19
CA GLN A 402 1.19 -28.64 5.49
C GLN A 402 1.30 -29.67 4.36
N SER A 403 1.28 -29.24 3.09
CA SER A 403 1.52 -30.14 1.95
C SER A 403 2.97 -30.66 1.91
N ALA A 404 3.93 -29.88 2.41
CA ALA A 404 5.32 -30.31 2.53
C ALA A 404 5.56 -31.33 3.66
N ASP A 405 4.66 -31.44 4.65
CA ASP A 405 4.75 -32.42 5.73
C ASP A 405 4.56 -33.84 5.21
N ALA A 406 3.69 -34.07 4.26
CA ALA A 406 3.52 -35.35 3.58
C ALA A 406 4.82 -35.80 2.89
N ALA A 407 5.46 -34.90 2.15
CA ALA A 407 6.73 -35.17 1.49
C ALA A 407 7.88 -35.41 2.50
N ALA A 408 7.84 -34.76 3.67
CA ALA A 408 8.77 -34.98 4.74
C ALA A 408 8.58 -36.35 5.40
N ALA A 409 7.33 -36.83 5.54
CA ALA A 409 7.03 -38.18 6.02
C ALA A 409 7.57 -39.22 5.06
N ASP A 410 7.33 -39.08 3.75
CA ASP A 410 7.87 -40.00 2.73
C ASP A 410 9.40 -39.99 2.71
N ALA A 411 10.04 -38.84 2.87
CA ALA A 411 11.48 -38.73 2.97
C ALA A 411 12.04 -39.44 4.21
N LEU A 412 11.36 -39.32 5.36
CA LEU A 412 11.73 -40.05 6.59
C LEU A 412 11.58 -41.56 6.41
N GLU A 413 10.50 -42.03 5.80
CA GLU A 413 10.30 -43.44 5.52
C GLU A 413 11.35 -44.02 4.55
N SER A 414 11.80 -43.20 3.58
CA SER A 414 12.89 -43.63 2.68
C SER A 414 14.25 -43.83 3.38
N VAL A 415 14.48 -43.13 4.50
CA VAL A 415 15.70 -43.21 5.30
C VAL A 415 15.53 -44.19 6.46
N ILE A 416 14.36 -44.24 7.07
CA ILE A 416 14.04 -45.07 8.20
C ILE A 416 13.24 -46.28 7.70
N HIS A 417 13.91 -47.39 7.45
CA HIS A 417 13.21 -48.64 7.11
C HIS A 417 12.38 -49.13 8.29
N VAL A 418 11.09 -48.84 8.28
CA VAL A 418 10.15 -49.29 9.31
C VAL A 418 10.04 -50.81 9.24
N ARG A 419 10.50 -51.49 10.28
CA ARG A 419 10.35 -52.95 10.43
C ARG A 419 8.97 -53.22 11.03
N THR A 420 8.01 -53.63 10.22
CA THR A 420 6.78 -54.24 10.73
C THR A 420 7.07 -55.57 11.35
N ARG A 421 6.71 -55.77 12.64
CA ARG A 421 6.74 -57.11 13.27
C ARG A 421 5.77 -58.00 12.47
N LYS A 422 6.29 -59.03 11.80
CA LYS A 422 5.44 -60.11 11.33
C LYS A 422 4.72 -60.68 12.54
N GLN A 423 3.39 -60.66 12.55
CA GLN A 423 2.59 -61.40 13.51
C GLN A 423 2.94 -62.90 13.36
N ALA A 424 3.40 -63.53 14.44
CA ALA A 424 3.64 -64.95 14.55
C ALA A 424 2.33 -65.70 14.75
#